data_7bf718e29c12271ae3948aca8b87a76a
#
_entry.id   7bf718e29c12271ae3948aca8b87a76a
#
_cell.length_a   1.000
_cell.length_b   1.000
_cell.length_c   1.000
_cell.angle_alpha   90.00
_cell.angle_beta   90.00
_cell.angle_gamma   90.00
#
_symmetry.space_group_name_H-M   'P 1'
#
loop_
_entity.id
_entity.type
_entity.pdbx_description
1 polymer ?
#
loop_
_entity_poly.entity_id
_entity_poly.type
_entity_poly.pdbx_seq_one_letter_code
_entity_poly.pdbx_strand_id
1 'polypeptide(L)'
;MNIKEKNMSAQKNKQMDMLNGPLLKKILFFALPLAASSILQQLFNSADVAVVGRFAGSKSLAAVGGNTPVISLLINLFVGLSVGANVVIGNYIGQGKKEKVKESVHTVMAMAVICGVFLLIIGTVLARPILMAINTPDEVLPLAMLYLRIYFVGMPFVMVYNFGAAVLRSIGDTKRPLYALIVSGIINICLNLVLVIVFKLDVAGVAIATVIADCVSASLVTYFLMTGDEMVRFNPKKMSLKKEQVIKIIKIGAPAGLQGVVFSVSNVCIQSAINGFGTKAIAGSSAALNYEYFTYYVINAFNQTTVTFTSQNYGAKKLERCKKAFRLCLVWGMAITGIMSLIFVLFKEFFAGVYTADSQAIDYAVIRMVHVLLLELLTGTYEISGGAMRGMGYSLVPALLTVVGCCGFRVAWLYTVFKICPTFSMLMNVYPATWVITGALVMGAYLIIRRRVSDK
;
A
#
# COMPACT_ATOMS: atom_id res chain seq x y z
N MET A 1 17.05 -5.54 -42.56
CA MET A 1 16.75 -5.60 -41.09
C MET A 1 15.30 -6.04 -40.92
N ASN A 2 15.06 -7.24 -40.45
CA ASN A 2 13.78 -7.96 -40.50
C ASN A 2 12.78 -7.30 -39.52
N ILE A 3 11.50 -7.20 -39.86
CA ILE A 3 10.43 -6.64 -39.00
C ILE A 3 10.44 -7.27 -37.61
N LYS A 4 10.83 -8.54 -37.49
CA LYS A 4 11.04 -9.25 -36.21
C LYS A 4 12.18 -8.65 -35.37
N GLU A 5 13.29 -8.22 -35.99
CA GLU A 5 14.42 -7.60 -35.29
C GLU A 5 14.09 -6.17 -34.84
N LYS A 6 13.31 -5.43 -35.63
CA LYS A 6 12.81 -4.10 -35.27
C LYS A 6 11.81 -4.17 -34.12
N ASN A 7 10.95 -5.19 -34.11
CA ASN A 7 10.02 -5.44 -33.00
C ASN A 7 10.74 -5.94 -31.74
N MET A 8 11.78 -6.77 -31.89
CA MET A 8 12.62 -7.20 -30.75
C MET A 8 13.46 -6.04 -30.16
N SER A 9 13.98 -5.14 -31.00
CA SER A 9 14.70 -3.96 -30.54
C SER A 9 13.79 -2.93 -29.89
N ALA A 10 12.55 -2.76 -30.39
CA ALA A 10 11.52 -1.91 -29.80
C ALA A 10 10.96 -2.48 -28.49
N GLN A 11 10.90 -3.81 -28.34
CA GLN A 11 10.54 -4.46 -27.07
C GLN A 11 11.66 -4.40 -26.02
N LYS A 12 12.94 -4.48 -26.42
CA LYS A 12 14.08 -4.30 -25.53
C LYS A 12 14.15 -2.91 -24.89
N ASN A 13 13.55 -1.90 -25.53
CA ASN A 13 13.52 -0.52 -25.03
C ASN A 13 12.43 -0.25 -23.97
N LYS A 14 11.58 -1.21 -23.60
CA LYS A 14 10.49 -1.04 -22.62
C LYS A 14 10.83 -1.45 -21.19
N GLN A 15 11.88 -2.24 -20.97
CA GLN A 15 12.32 -2.66 -19.64
C GLN A 15 13.35 -1.69 -19.05
N MET A 16 13.16 -1.34 -17.78
CA MET A 16 14.16 -0.58 -17.04
C MET A 16 15.29 -1.50 -16.60
N ASP A 17 16.49 -1.34 -17.19
CA ASP A 17 17.68 -2.05 -16.72
C ASP A 17 18.07 -1.54 -15.32
N MET A 18 17.75 -2.31 -14.26
CA MET A 18 18.07 -1.97 -12.88
C MET A 18 19.49 -2.36 -12.48
N LEU A 19 20.14 -3.22 -13.28
CA LEU A 19 21.45 -3.79 -12.97
C LEU A 19 22.62 -2.91 -13.42
N ASN A 20 22.43 -2.02 -14.40
CA ASN A 20 23.49 -1.20 -14.98
C ASN A 20 23.07 0.29 -15.09
N GLY A 21 24.00 1.18 -15.42
CA GLY A 21 23.76 2.60 -15.66
C GLY A 21 23.40 3.45 -14.43
N PRO A 22 23.03 4.72 -14.61
CA PRO A 22 22.76 5.68 -13.53
C PRO A 22 21.53 5.32 -12.72
N LEU A 23 21.68 5.21 -11.39
CA LEU A 23 20.61 4.77 -10.48
C LEU A 23 19.56 5.84 -10.22
N LEU A 24 19.98 7.09 -9.94
CA LEU A 24 19.08 8.14 -9.48
C LEU A 24 17.91 8.36 -10.43
N LYS A 25 18.23 8.58 -11.72
CA LYS A 25 17.20 8.79 -12.75
C LYS A 25 16.21 7.61 -12.81
N LYS A 26 16.73 6.39 -12.73
CA LYS A 26 15.91 5.17 -12.77
C LYS A 26 15.04 5.02 -11.54
N ILE A 27 15.58 5.32 -10.35
CA ILE A 27 14.83 5.30 -9.08
C ILE A 27 13.67 6.29 -9.14
N LEU A 28 13.90 7.53 -9.57
CA LEU A 28 12.84 8.53 -9.68
C LEU A 28 11.78 8.13 -10.71
N PHE A 29 12.17 7.67 -11.91
CA PHE A 29 11.24 7.21 -12.93
C PHE A 29 10.43 5.97 -12.52
N PHE A 30 10.94 5.20 -11.57
CA PHE A 30 10.23 4.05 -11.00
C PHE A 30 9.32 4.46 -9.85
N ALA A 31 9.80 5.32 -8.93
CA ALA A 31 9.08 5.73 -7.73
C ALA A 31 7.88 6.66 -8.05
N LEU A 32 8.03 7.60 -8.98
CA LEU A 32 6.98 8.58 -9.28
C LEU A 32 5.67 7.94 -9.76
N PRO A 33 5.65 6.98 -10.70
CA PRO A 33 4.41 6.30 -11.06
C PRO A 33 3.79 5.48 -9.92
N LEU A 34 4.62 4.94 -9.01
CA LEU A 34 4.10 4.24 -7.82
C LEU A 34 3.43 5.19 -6.85
N ALA A 35 4.05 6.34 -6.57
CA ALA A 35 3.44 7.37 -5.74
C ALA A 35 2.13 7.87 -6.36
N ALA A 36 2.13 8.16 -7.65
CA ALA A 36 0.94 8.56 -8.40
C ALA A 36 -0.17 7.50 -8.33
N SER A 37 0.18 6.20 -8.44
CA SER A 37 -0.80 5.10 -8.32
C SER A 37 -1.46 5.09 -6.96
N SER A 38 -0.69 5.22 -5.87
CA SER A 38 -1.22 5.20 -4.50
C SER A 38 -2.07 6.45 -4.20
N ILE A 39 -1.63 7.62 -4.66
CA ILE A 39 -2.40 8.88 -4.53
C ILE A 39 -3.72 8.78 -5.30
N LEU A 40 -3.70 8.27 -6.53
CA LEU A 40 -4.91 8.09 -7.34
C LEU A 40 -5.89 7.11 -6.70
N GLN A 41 -5.41 5.99 -6.16
CA GLN A 41 -6.26 5.06 -5.41
C GLN A 41 -6.95 5.74 -4.22
N GLN A 42 -6.22 6.58 -3.48
CA GLN A 42 -6.80 7.33 -2.37
C GLN A 42 -7.84 8.34 -2.84
N LEU A 43 -7.57 9.04 -3.95
CA LEU A 43 -8.54 9.99 -4.53
C LEU A 43 -9.81 9.27 -5.00
N PHE A 44 -9.70 8.09 -5.61
CA PHE A 44 -10.87 7.30 -6.02
C PHE A 44 -11.69 6.83 -4.81
N ASN A 45 -11.04 6.32 -3.76
CA ASN A 45 -11.73 5.96 -2.51
C ASN A 45 -12.43 7.18 -1.88
N SER A 46 -11.79 8.35 -1.92
CA SER A 46 -12.41 9.58 -1.42
C SER A 46 -13.59 10.03 -2.26
N ALA A 47 -13.53 9.84 -3.59
CA ALA A 47 -14.64 10.12 -4.50
C ALA A 47 -15.84 9.20 -4.22
N ASP A 48 -15.60 7.90 -3.98
CA ASP A 48 -16.64 6.94 -3.60
C ASP A 48 -17.39 7.39 -2.34
N VAL A 49 -16.63 7.75 -1.29
CA VAL A 49 -17.19 8.25 -0.02
C VAL A 49 -17.97 9.56 -0.23
N ALA A 50 -17.45 10.47 -1.06
CA ALA A 50 -18.10 11.77 -1.35
C ALA A 50 -19.42 11.56 -2.11
N VAL A 51 -19.47 10.67 -3.10
CA VAL A 51 -20.69 10.37 -3.86
C VAL A 51 -21.76 9.77 -2.94
N VAL A 52 -21.38 8.80 -2.10
CA VAL A 52 -22.33 8.20 -1.13
C VAL A 52 -22.82 9.25 -0.13
N GLY A 53 -21.93 10.04 0.44
CA GLY A 53 -22.30 11.05 1.45
C GLY A 53 -23.25 12.13 0.93
N ARG A 54 -23.07 12.51 -0.36
CA ARG A 54 -23.89 13.57 -0.95
C ARG A 54 -25.24 13.06 -1.52
N PHE A 55 -25.28 11.83 -2.05
CA PHE A 55 -26.44 11.35 -2.82
C PHE A 55 -27.18 10.17 -2.20
N ALA A 56 -26.54 9.38 -1.31
CA ALA A 56 -27.14 8.19 -0.70
C ALA A 56 -27.49 8.37 0.78
N GLY A 57 -27.12 9.50 1.39
CA GLY A 57 -27.46 9.87 2.76
C GLY A 57 -26.53 9.30 3.85
N SER A 58 -26.77 9.72 5.09
CA SER A 58 -25.85 9.48 6.22
C SER A 58 -25.74 8.02 6.63
N LYS A 59 -26.83 7.22 6.54
CA LYS A 59 -26.80 5.79 6.85
C LYS A 59 -25.92 5.01 5.86
N SER A 60 -26.02 5.32 4.57
CA SER A 60 -25.19 4.73 3.52
C SER A 60 -23.73 5.15 3.66
N LEU A 61 -23.47 6.41 4.01
CA LEU A 61 -22.12 6.90 4.31
C LEU A 61 -21.49 6.14 5.49
N ALA A 62 -22.24 5.95 6.57
CA ALA A 62 -21.79 5.18 7.73
C ALA A 62 -21.53 3.72 7.38
N ALA A 63 -22.33 3.13 6.50
CA ALA A 63 -22.14 1.75 6.04
C ALA A 63 -20.86 1.59 5.21
N VAL A 64 -20.57 2.49 4.28
CA VAL A 64 -19.35 2.45 3.44
C VAL A 64 -18.11 2.77 4.27
N GLY A 65 -18.14 3.85 5.04
CA GLY A 65 -17.00 4.29 5.86
C GLY A 65 -16.67 3.29 6.99
N GLY A 66 -17.66 2.72 7.64
CA GLY A 66 -17.49 1.73 8.71
C GLY A 66 -16.87 0.42 8.25
N ASN A 67 -16.98 0.07 6.96
CA ASN A 67 -16.38 -1.13 6.39
C ASN A 67 -14.89 -0.98 6.07
N THR A 68 -14.38 0.23 5.91
CA THR A 68 -12.99 0.50 5.50
C THR A 68 -11.94 -0.20 6.37
N PRO A 69 -12.02 -0.19 7.72
CA PRO A 69 -11.03 -0.88 8.55
C PRO A 69 -11.00 -2.40 8.34
N VAL A 70 -12.18 -3.02 8.18
CA VAL A 70 -12.31 -4.46 7.94
C VAL A 70 -11.68 -4.85 6.61
N ILE A 71 -12.02 -4.11 5.56
CA ILE A 71 -11.48 -4.30 4.22
C ILE A 71 -9.96 -4.15 4.23
N SER A 72 -9.45 -3.08 4.82
CA SER A 72 -8.02 -2.80 4.91
C SER A 72 -7.25 -3.89 5.64
N LEU A 73 -7.79 -4.40 6.76
CA LEU A 73 -7.16 -5.46 7.54
C LEU A 73 -7.01 -6.75 6.73
N LEU A 74 -8.07 -7.17 6.05
CA LEU A 74 -8.07 -8.38 5.25
C LEU A 74 -7.18 -8.26 4.01
N ILE A 75 -7.24 -7.12 3.30
CA ILE A 75 -6.44 -6.90 2.09
C ILE A 75 -4.95 -6.79 2.41
N ASN A 76 -4.56 -6.06 3.48
CA ASN A 76 -3.15 -5.81 3.80
C ASN A 76 -2.34 -7.09 3.97
N LEU A 77 -2.94 -8.14 4.56
CA LEU A 77 -2.29 -9.43 4.68
C LEU A 77 -1.87 -10.01 3.31
N PHE A 78 -2.78 -9.97 2.35
CA PHE A 78 -2.58 -10.55 1.03
C PHE A 78 -1.78 -9.63 0.10
N VAL A 79 -1.89 -8.32 0.25
CA VAL A 79 -1.02 -7.35 -0.44
C VAL A 79 0.45 -7.56 -0.03
N GLY A 80 0.70 -7.90 1.24
CA GLY A 80 2.03 -8.31 1.69
C GLY A 80 2.59 -9.50 0.89
N LEU A 81 1.75 -10.49 0.53
CA LEU A 81 2.19 -11.61 -0.31
C LEU A 81 2.63 -11.16 -1.70
N SER A 82 1.99 -10.12 -2.27
CA SER A 82 2.42 -9.57 -3.56
C SER A 82 3.81 -8.94 -3.51
N VAL A 83 4.22 -8.39 -2.35
CA VAL A 83 5.60 -7.92 -2.13
C VAL A 83 6.57 -9.11 -2.17
N GLY A 84 6.21 -10.23 -1.56
CA GLY A 84 6.97 -11.48 -1.64
C GLY A 84 7.16 -11.95 -3.09
N ALA A 85 6.10 -11.88 -3.90
CA ALA A 85 6.14 -12.20 -5.33
C ALA A 85 7.14 -11.30 -6.09
N ASN A 86 7.08 -9.97 -5.87
CA ASN A 86 8.02 -9.02 -6.47
C ASN A 86 9.49 -9.36 -6.13
N VAL A 87 9.77 -9.67 -4.85
CA VAL A 87 11.13 -10.00 -4.40
C VAL A 87 11.64 -11.30 -5.03
N VAL A 88 10.83 -12.36 -5.03
CA VAL A 88 11.23 -13.67 -5.57
C VAL A 88 11.51 -13.58 -7.07
N ILE A 89 10.61 -12.94 -7.83
CA ILE A 89 10.78 -12.76 -9.27
C ILE A 89 11.99 -11.85 -9.56
N GLY A 90 12.09 -10.70 -8.87
CA GLY A 90 13.21 -9.77 -9.02
C GLY A 90 14.57 -10.42 -8.73
N ASN A 91 14.63 -11.28 -7.73
CA ASN A 91 15.84 -12.02 -7.39
C ASN A 91 16.24 -13.03 -8.51
N TYR A 92 15.28 -13.77 -9.08
CA TYR A 92 15.55 -14.66 -10.20
C TYR A 92 15.92 -13.91 -11.49
N ILE A 93 15.33 -12.73 -11.72
CA ILE A 93 15.75 -11.84 -12.82
C ILE A 93 17.21 -11.45 -12.65
N GLY A 94 17.59 -11.03 -11.44
CA GLY A 94 18.98 -10.71 -11.09
C GLY A 94 19.96 -11.86 -11.30
N GLN A 95 19.53 -13.09 -10.97
CA GLN A 95 20.30 -14.32 -11.20
C GLN A 95 20.34 -14.77 -12.68
N GLY A 96 19.57 -14.16 -13.58
CA GLY A 96 19.47 -14.57 -14.98
C GLY A 96 18.71 -15.88 -15.20
N LYS A 97 17.98 -16.39 -14.20
CA LYS A 97 17.27 -17.70 -14.23
C LYS A 97 15.90 -17.59 -14.89
N LYS A 98 15.84 -17.46 -16.22
CA LYS A 98 14.61 -17.23 -16.99
C LYS A 98 13.51 -18.26 -16.71
N GLU A 99 13.83 -19.54 -16.61
CA GLU A 99 12.81 -20.58 -16.35
C GLU A 99 12.19 -20.43 -14.95
N LYS A 100 13.00 -20.11 -13.93
CA LYS A 100 12.49 -19.83 -12.58
C LYS A 100 11.62 -18.57 -12.53
N VAL A 101 11.92 -17.56 -13.36
CA VAL A 101 11.05 -16.38 -13.51
C VAL A 101 9.69 -16.79 -14.08
N LYS A 102 9.66 -17.56 -15.20
CA LYS A 102 8.41 -18.05 -15.80
C LYS A 102 7.60 -18.89 -14.82
N GLU A 103 8.23 -19.87 -14.15
CA GLU A 103 7.56 -20.69 -13.11
C GLU A 103 6.96 -19.80 -12.00
N SER A 104 7.71 -18.79 -11.54
CA SER A 104 7.27 -17.87 -10.49
C SER A 104 6.08 -17.02 -10.93
N VAL A 105 6.09 -16.51 -12.17
CA VAL A 105 4.97 -15.72 -12.71
C VAL A 105 3.68 -16.54 -12.74
N HIS A 106 3.72 -17.78 -13.24
CA HIS A 106 2.55 -18.64 -13.28
C HIS A 106 2.05 -19.03 -11.88
N THR A 107 2.98 -19.28 -10.95
CA THR A 107 2.65 -19.55 -9.54
C THR A 107 2.03 -18.33 -8.86
N VAL A 108 2.58 -17.14 -9.09
CA VAL A 108 2.07 -15.87 -8.54
C VAL A 108 0.65 -15.59 -9.00
N MET A 109 0.35 -15.77 -10.28
CA MET A 109 -1.00 -15.57 -10.81
C MET A 109 -1.98 -16.64 -10.30
N ALA A 110 -1.55 -17.88 -10.12
CA ALA A 110 -2.36 -18.90 -9.47
C ALA A 110 -2.65 -18.56 -7.99
N MET A 111 -1.65 -18.11 -7.25
CA MET A 111 -1.82 -17.62 -5.86
C MET A 111 -2.79 -16.45 -5.81
N ALA A 112 -2.73 -15.51 -6.75
CA ALA A 112 -3.64 -14.36 -6.80
C ALA A 112 -5.10 -14.82 -6.88
N VAL A 113 -5.41 -15.76 -7.78
CA VAL A 113 -6.77 -16.31 -7.91
C VAL A 113 -7.20 -17.04 -6.64
N ILE A 114 -6.35 -17.91 -6.09
CA ILE A 114 -6.66 -18.67 -4.87
C ILE A 114 -6.88 -17.73 -3.68
N CYS A 115 -5.99 -16.78 -3.45
CA CYS A 115 -6.14 -15.79 -2.37
C CYS A 115 -7.42 -14.94 -2.56
N GLY A 116 -7.72 -14.56 -3.80
CA GLY A 116 -8.92 -13.78 -4.12
C GLY A 116 -10.21 -14.57 -3.87
N VAL A 117 -10.27 -15.82 -4.32
CA VAL A 117 -11.42 -16.72 -4.07
C VAL A 117 -11.56 -17.02 -2.57
N PHE A 118 -10.45 -17.22 -1.87
CA PHE A 118 -10.46 -17.41 -0.41
C PHE A 118 -11.06 -16.18 0.30
N LEU A 119 -10.63 -14.97 -0.07
CA LEU A 119 -11.19 -13.73 0.48
C LEU A 119 -12.65 -13.53 0.12
N LEU A 120 -13.06 -13.86 -1.10
CA LEU A 120 -14.46 -13.82 -1.52
C LEU A 120 -15.32 -14.71 -0.61
N ILE A 121 -14.91 -15.96 -0.39
CA ILE A 121 -15.66 -16.90 0.44
C ILE A 121 -15.69 -16.42 1.89
N ILE A 122 -14.55 -16.16 2.49
CA ILE A 122 -14.46 -15.72 3.90
C ILE A 122 -15.18 -14.40 4.10
N GLY A 123 -14.95 -13.42 3.23
CA GLY A 123 -15.56 -12.11 3.36
C GLY A 123 -17.08 -12.12 3.23
N THR A 124 -17.63 -12.92 2.32
CA THR A 124 -19.10 -13.04 2.16
C THR A 124 -19.75 -13.82 3.30
N VAL A 125 -19.12 -14.90 3.77
CA VAL A 125 -19.65 -15.75 4.85
C VAL A 125 -19.51 -15.06 6.21
N LEU A 126 -18.35 -14.45 6.48
CA LEU A 126 -18.07 -13.81 7.76
C LEU A 126 -18.46 -12.32 7.83
N ALA A 127 -19.10 -11.76 6.79
CA ALA A 127 -19.50 -10.35 6.76
C ALA A 127 -20.34 -9.98 8.00
N ARG A 128 -21.37 -10.76 8.33
CA ARG A 128 -22.25 -10.49 9.48
C ARG A 128 -21.51 -10.61 10.83
N PRO A 129 -20.85 -11.73 11.16
CA PRO A 129 -20.13 -11.85 12.44
C PRO A 129 -19.02 -10.81 12.61
N ILE A 130 -18.32 -10.43 11.55
CA ILE A 130 -17.28 -9.39 11.62
C ILE A 130 -17.90 -8.03 11.96
N LEU A 131 -18.99 -7.64 11.27
CA LEU A 131 -19.68 -6.37 11.52
C LEU A 131 -20.29 -6.30 12.93
N MET A 132 -20.82 -7.39 13.42
CA MET A 132 -21.31 -7.50 14.80
C MET A 132 -20.17 -7.37 15.82
N ALA A 133 -19.02 -7.99 15.54
CA ALA A 133 -17.85 -7.93 16.42
C ALA A 133 -17.25 -6.51 16.55
N ILE A 134 -17.44 -5.65 15.54
CA ILE A 134 -17.03 -4.23 15.59
C ILE A 134 -18.15 -3.30 16.07
N ASN A 135 -19.25 -3.85 16.62
CA ASN A 135 -20.40 -3.12 17.14
C ASN A 135 -21.04 -2.18 16.11
N THR A 136 -21.23 -2.66 14.86
CA THR A 136 -21.97 -1.91 13.84
C THR A 136 -23.42 -1.72 14.29
N PRO A 137 -23.98 -0.47 14.31
CA PRO A 137 -25.36 -0.24 14.71
C PRO A 137 -26.37 -1.01 13.88
N ASP A 138 -27.42 -1.53 14.51
CA ASP A 138 -28.44 -2.37 13.86
C ASP A 138 -29.10 -1.70 12.64
N GLU A 139 -29.25 -0.38 12.68
CA GLU A 139 -29.82 0.40 11.56
C GLU A 139 -28.90 0.46 10.33
N VAL A 140 -27.60 0.32 10.51
CA VAL A 140 -26.57 0.40 9.46
C VAL A 140 -26.16 -1.00 8.99
N LEU A 141 -26.31 -2.00 9.86
CA LEU A 141 -25.84 -3.37 9.65
C LEU A 141 -26.31 -4.00 8.32
N PRO A 142 -27.58 -3.86 7.88
CA PRO A 142 -28.02 -4.44 6.59
C PRO A 142 -27.29 -3.82 5.40
N LEU A 143 -27.10 -2.49 5.39
CA LEU A 143 -26.42 -1.77 4.32
C LEU A 143 -24.91 -2.06 4.32
N ALA A 144 -24.30 -2.09 5.49
CA ALA A 144 -22.90 -2.44 5.65
C ALA A 144 -22.60 -3.87 5.19
N MET A 145 -23.50 -4.81 5.50
CA MET A 145 -23.43 -6.21 5.09
C MET A 145 -23.58 -6.37 3.58
N LEU A 146 -24.52 -5.64 2.98
CA LEU A 146 -24.73 -5.63 1.53
C LEU A 146 -23.48 -5.10 0.81
N TYR A 147 -22.96 -3.95 1.24
CA TYR A 147 -21.73 -3.36 0.69
C TYR A 147 -20.56 -4.33 0.79
N LEU A 148 -20.32 -4.89 1.97
CA LEU A 148 -19.19 -5.75 2.24
C LEU A 148 -19.24 -7.03 1.38
N ARG A 149 -20.41 -7.65 1.25
CA ARG A 149 -20.61 -8.84 0.42
C ARG A 149 -20.33 -8.57 -1.05
N ILE A 150 -20.88 -7.47 -1.60
CA ILE A 150 -20.64 -7.10 -3.00
C ILE A 150 -19.16 -6.79 -3.18
N TYR A 151 -18.53 -6.04 -2.27
CA TYR A 151 -17.11 -5.69 -2.33
C TYR A 151 -16.23 -6.95 -2.36
N PHE A 152 -16.55 -7.98 -1.54
CA PHE A 152 -15.78 -9.23 -1.53
C PHE A 152 -15.93 -10.06 -2.81
N VAL A 153 -16.99 -9.87 -3.60
CA VAL A 153 -17.07 -10.44 -4.96
C VAL A 153 -15.95 -9.90 -5.86
N GLY A 154 -15.50 -8.68 -5.62
CA GLY A 154 -14.37 -8.05 -6.32
C GLY A 154 -12.99 -8.59 -5.92
N MET A 155 -12.84 -9.29 -4.78
CA MET A 155 -11.53 -9.69 -4.26
C MET A 155 -10.64 -10.49 -5.22
N PRO A 156 -11.16 -11.44 -6.03
CA PRO A 156 -10.35 -12.11 -7.03
C PRO A 156 -9.67 -11.13 -7.99
N PHE A 157 -10.37 -10.08 -8.41
CA PHE A 157 -9.85 -9.05 -9.30
C PHE A 157 -8.81 -8.17 -8.60
N VAL A 158 -9.08 -7.74 -7.36
CA VAL A 158 -8.14 -6.99 -6.53
C VAL A 158 -6.82 -7.76 -6.36
N MET A 159 -6.89 -9.06 -6.07
CA MET A 159 -5.70 -9.89 -5.92
C MET A 159 -4.96 -10.06 -7.25
N VAL A 160 -5.65 -10.33 -8.34
CA VAL A 160 -5.05 -10.45 -9.68
C VAL A 160 -4.34 -9.14 -10.07
N TYR A 161 -4.96 -7.99 -9.81
CA TYR A 161 -4.31 -6.69 -10.03
C TYR A 161 -3.04 -6.53 -9.18
N ASN A 162 -3.11 -6.77 -7.87
CA ASN A 162 -1.97 -6.54 -6.96
C ASN A 162 -0.78 -7.45 -7.27
N PHE A 163 -1.04 -8.75 -7.48
CA PHE A 163 0.01 -9.72 -7.80
C PHE A 163 0.55 -9.50 -9.22
N GLY A 164 -0.31 -9.23 -10.20
CA GLY A 164 0.10 -8.92 -11.56
C GLY A 164 0.92 -7.61 -11.65
N ALA A 165 0.52 -6.59 -10.91
CA ALA A 165 1.31 -5.35 -10.77
C ALA A 165 2.66 -5.61 -10.09
N ALA A 166 2.75 -6.54 -9.13
CA ALA A 166 4.01 -6.94 -8.51
C ALA A 166 4.95 -7.63 -9.51
N VAL A 167 4.40 -8.46 -10.43
CA VAL A 167 5.16 -9.05 -11.54
C VAL A 167 5.69 -7.96 -12.46
N LEU A 168 4.86 -7.00 -12.88
CA LEU A 168 5.30 -5.88 -13.74
C LEU A 168 6.36 -5.01 -13.05
N ARG A 169 6.19 -4.71 -11.77
CA ARG A 169 7.19 -3.98 -10.96
C ARG A 169 8.52 -4.72 -10.93
N SER A 170 8.50 -6.05 -10.82
CA SER A 170 9.75 -6.85 -10.76
C SER A 170 10.64 -6.72 -12.00
N ILE A 171 10.09 -6.35 -13.16
CA ILE A 171 10.83 -6.06 -14.40
C ILE A 171 11.06 -4.56 -14.63
N GLY A 172 10.70 -3.70 -13.68
CA GLY A 172 10.90 -2.26 -13.80
C GLY A 172 9.74 -1.49 -14.43
N ASP A 173 8.61 -2.12 -14.66
CA ASP A 173 7.45 -1.46 -15.25
C ASP A 173 6.44 -1.05 -14.19
N THR A 174 6.45 0.23 -13.84
CA THR A 174 5.47 0.85 -12.93
C THR A 174 4.40 1.66 -13.67
N LYS A 175 4.60 1.91 -14.97
CA LYS A 175 3.68 2.73 -15.77
C LYS A 175 2.43 1.97 -16.17
N ARG A 176 2.57 0.69 -16.60
CA ARG A 176 1.42 -0.12 -17.00
C ARG A 176 0.41 -0.33 -15.87
N PRO A 177 0.82 -0.69 -14.63
CA PRO A 177 -0.10 -0.70 -13.48
C PRO A 177 -0.78 0.64 -13.23
N LEU A 178 -0.05 1.77 -13.37
CA LEU A 178 -0.63 3.10 -13.25
C LEU A 178 -1.70 3.38 -14.32
N TYR A 179 -1.44 3.04 -15.59
CA TYR A 179 -2.43 3.20 -16.66
C TYR A 179 -3.69 2.35 -16.41
N ALA A 180 -3.52 1.12 -15.93
CA ALA A 180 -4.66 0.29 -15.56
C ALA A 180 -5.51 0.94 -14.47
N LEU A 181 -4.88 1.55 -13.45
CA LEU A 181 -5.57 2.30 -12.39
C LEU A 181 -6.27 3.56 -12.90
N ILE A 182 -5.64 4.33 -13.78
CA ILE A 182 -6.26 5.54 -14.34
C ILE A 182 -7.54 5.17 -15.08
N VAL A 183 -7.47 4.16 -15.96
CA VAL A 183 -8.64 3.71 -16.74
C VAL A 183 -9.73 3.19 -15.82
N SER A 184 -9.40 2.30 -14.90
CA SER A 184 -10.37 1.73 -13.97
C SER A 184 -10.97 2.78 -13.03
N GLY A 185 -10.18 3.75 -12.56
CA GLY A 185 -10.66 4.81 -11.71
C GLY A 185 -11.63 5.77 -12.40
N ILE A 186 -11.38 6.12 -13.66
CA ILE A 186 -12.34 6.90 -14.46
C ILE A 186 -13.65 6.14 -14.61
N ILE A 187 -13.59 4.84 -14.93
CA ILE A 187 -14.76 3.97 -15.04
C ILE A 187 -15.50 3.89 -13.69
N ASN A 188 -14.78 3.75 -12.58
CA ASN A 188 -15.35 3.73 -11.24
C ASN A 188 -16.17 5.01 -10.96
N ILE A 189 -15.57 6.19 -11.17
CA ILE A 189 -16.26 7.47 -10.93
C ILE A 189 -17.51 7.59 -11.83
N CYS A 190 -17.39 7.29 -13.11
CA CYS A 190 -18.54 7.35 -14.04
C CYS A 190 -19.66 6.39 -13.60
N LEU A 191 -19.31 5.15 -13.25
CA LEU A 191 -20.29 4.16 -12.79
C LEU A 191 -20.91 4.54 -11.44
N ASN A 192 -20.15 5.10 -10.50
CA ASN A 192 -20.68 5.59 -9.24
C ASN A 192 -21.76 6.64 -9.47
N LEU A 193 -21.48 7.64 -10.32
CA LEU A 193 -22.48 8.66 -10.64
C LEU A 193 -23.73 8.07 -11.28
N VAL A 194 -23.57 7.15 -12.23
CA VAL A 194 -24.71 6.50 -12.90
C VAL A 194 -25.50 5.60 -11.94
N LEU A 195 -24.83 4.71 -11.21
CA LEU A 195 -25.50 3.72 -10.37
C LEU A 195 -26.14 4.34 -9.12
N VAL A 196 -25.49 5.37 -8.53
CA VAL A 196 -26.01 6.02 -7.31
C VAL A 196 -27.04 7.09 -7.66
N ILE A 197 -26.80 7.93 -8.67
CA ILE A 197 -27.67 9.07 -8.96
C ILE A 197 -28.85 8.67 -9.87
N VAL A 198 -28.56 7.95 -10.96
CA VAL A 198 -29.59 7.61 -11.97
C VAL A 198 -30.38 6.37 -11.52
N PHE A 199 -29.69 5.29 -11.17
CA PHE A 199 -30.33 4.03 -10.76
C PHE A 199 -30.71 3.98 -9.28
N LYS A 200 -30.25 4.92 -8.45
CA LYS A 200 -30.55 5.03 -7.01
C LYS A 200 -30.24 3.76 -6.22
N LEU A 201 -29.15 3.09 -6.58
CA LEU A 201 -28.72 1.84 -5.94
C LEU A 201 -27.95 2.06 -4.62
N ASP A 202 -27.83 3.30 -4.17
CA ASP A 202 -27.17 3.69 -2.91
C ASP A 202 -25.83 2.97 -2.70
N VAL A 203 -25.70 2.27 -1.56
CA VAL A 203 -24.50 1.52 -1.16
C VAL A 203 -24.13 0.42 -2.16
N ALA A 204 -25.14 -0.28 -2.72
CA ALA A 204 -24.92 -1.33 -3.71
C ALA A 204 -24.33 -0.77 -5.00
N GLY A 205 -24.77 0.43 -5.42
CA GLY A 205 -24.26 1.09 -6.61
C GLY A 205 -22.76 1.34 -6.54
N VAL A 206 -22.26 1.86 -5.42
CA VAL A 206 -20.82 2.11 -5.21
C VAL A 206 -20.04 0.80 -5.17
N ALA A 207 -20.52 -0.22 -4.45
CA ALA A 207 -19.86 -1.51 -4.38
C ALA A 207 -19.75 -2.17 -5.77
N ILE A 208 -20.82 -2.15 -6.57
CA ILE A 208 -20.82 -2.67 -7.94
C ILE A 208 -19.86 -1.90 -8.84
N ALA A 209 -19.86 -0.56 -8.76
CA ALA A 209 -18.93 0.29 -9.53
C ALA A 209 -17.47 -0.07 -9.22
N THR A 210 -17.14 -0.26 -7.95
CA THR A 210 -15.80 -0.65 -7.49
C THR A 210 -15.43 -2.03 -8.03
N VAL A 211 -16.31 -3.03 -7.93
CA VAL A 211 -16.06 -4.39 -8.46
C VAL A 211 -15.82 -4.38 -9.97
N ILE A 212 -16.58 -3.60 -10.73
CA ILE A 212 -16.40 -3.47 -12.19
C ILE A 212 -15.05 -2.80 -12.48
N ALA A 213 -14.69 -1.74 -11.76
CA ALA A 213 -13.42 -1.07 -11.91
C ALA A 213 -12.23 -2.00 -11.59
N ASP A 214 -12.34 -2.80 -10.53
CA ASP A 214 -11.34 -3.80 -10.18
C ASP A 214 -11.21 -4.89 -11.25
N CYS A 215 -12.32 -5.33 -11.84
CA CYS A 215 -12.34 -6.26 -12.96
C CYS A 215 -11.60 -5.67 -14.18
N VAL A 216 -11.82 -4.40 -14.50
CA VAL A 216 -11.12 -3.70 -15.60
C VAL A 216 -9.62 -3.60 -15.33
N SER A 217 -9.22 -3.19 -14.12
CA SER A 217 -7.79 -3.07 -13.76
C SER A 217 -7.07 -4.42 -13.80
N ALA A 218 -7.71 -5.47 -13.28
CA ALA A 218 -7.19 -6.85 -13.33
C ALA A 218 -7.06 -7.37 -14.76
N SER A 219 -8.07 -7.10 -15.60
CA SER A 219 -8.08 -7.50 -17.02
C SER A 219 -6.95 -6.81 -17.79
N LEU A 220 -6.76 -5.51 -17.58
CA LEU A 220 -5.68 -4.74 -18.22
C LEU A 220 -4.30 -5.23 -17.79
N VAL A 221 -4.08 -5.46 -16.50
CA VAL A 221 -2.80 -5.98 -15.99
C VAL A 221 -2.54 -7.39 -16.53
N THR A 222 -3.55 -8.26 -16.56
CA THR A 222 -3.43 -9.59 -17.16
C THR A 222 -3.11 -9.52 -18.65
N TYR A 223 -3.78 -8.64 -19.39
CA TYR A 223 -3.49 -8.38 -20.80
C TYR A 223 -2.04 -7.92 -21.00
N PHE A 224 -1.54 -6.99 -20.17
CA PHE A 224 -0.15 -6.55 -20.23
C PHE A 224 0.86 -7.67 -19.93
N LEU A 225 0.53 -8.61 -19.07
CA LEU A 225 1.37 -9.78 -18.79
C LEU A 225 1.32 -10.80 -19.92
N MET A 226 0.18 -10.98 -20.58
CA MET A 226 0.03 -11.91 -21.71
C MET A 226 0.72 -11.43 -23.00
N THR A 227 0.70 -10.11 -23.23
CA THR A 227 1.23 -9.47 -24.47
C THR A 227 2.60 -8.84 -24.29
N GLY A 228 3.08 -8.78 -23.03
CA GLY A 228 4.31 -8.08 -22.65
C GLY A 228 5.58 -8.86 -22.90
N ASP A 229 6.57 -8.59 -22.05
CA ASP A 229 7.91 -9.16 -22.13
C ASP A 229 7.91 -10.69 -22.02
N GLU A 230 8.69 -11.34 -22.88
CA GLU A 230 8.77 -12.80 -22.94
C GLU A 230 9.23 -13.44 -21.62
N MET A 231 10.06 -12.72 -20.84
CA MET A 231 10.60 -13.21 -19.56
C MET A 231 9.52 -13.42 -18.51
N VAL A 232 8.50 -12.53 -18.49
CA VAL A 232 7.40 -12.55 -17.51
C VAL A 232 6.04 -12.82 -18.18
N ARG A 233 6.05 -13.30 -19.43
CA ARG A 233 4.82 -13.57 -20.17
C ARG A 233 3.99 -14.63 -19.46
N PHE A 234 2.79 -14.25 -19.11
CA PHE A 234 1.81 -15.13 -18.50
C PHE A 234 1.00 -15.87 -19.57
N ASN A 235 0.82 -17.16 -19.38
CA ASN A 235 -0.07 -17.98 -20.18
C ASN A 235 -1.05 -18.73 -19.24
N PRO A 236 -2.35 -18.39 -19.28
CA PRO A 236 -3.34 -19.03 -18.41
C PRO A 236 -3.37 -20.55 -18.47
N LYS A 237 -3.09 -21.13 -19.65
CA LYS A 237 -3.04 -22.61 -19.85
C LYS A 237 -1.87 -23.29 -19.13
N LYS A 238 -0.83 -22.52 -18.75
CA LYS A 238 0.36 -23.02 -18.04
C LYS A 238 0.34 -22.66 -16.55
N MET A 239 -0.79 -22.19 -16.04
CA MET A 239 -0.96 -21.84 -14.64
C MET A 239 -0.68 -23.06 -13.75
N SER A 240 0.21 -22.91 -12.77
CA SER A 240 0.65 -24.01 -11.89
C SER A 240 1.13 -23.47 -10.55
N LEU A 241 0.94 -24.26 -9.50
CA LEU A 241 1.47 -23.97 -8.17
C LEU A 241 2.74 -24.77 -7.94
N LYS A 242 3.89 -24.10 -8.00
CA LYS A 242 5.17 -24.72 -7.66
C LYS A 242 5.46 -24.51 -6.17
N LYS A 243 5.45 -25.57 -5.39
CA LYS A 243 5.62 -25.54 -3.92
C LYS A 243 6.86 -24.73 -3.48
N GLU A 244 7.98 -24.86 -4.18
CA GLU A 244 9.20 -24.11 -3.90
C GLU A 244 8.96 -22.58 -3.99
N GLN A 245 8.26 -22.13 -5.04
CA GLN A 245 7.96 -20.72 -5.27
C GLN A 245 6.95 -20.19 -4.24
N VAL A 246 5.89 -20.95 -3.96
CA VAL A 246 4.88 -20.61 -2.96
C VAL A 246 5.53 -20.39 -1.59
N ILE A 247 6.38 -21.33 -1.14
CA ILE A 247 7.07 -21.22 0.16
C ILE A 247 7.95 -19.96 0.21
N LYS A 248 8.70 -19.66 -0.85
CA LYS A 248 9.55 -18.46 -0.91
C LYS A 248 8.74 -17.17 -0.86
N ILE A 249 7.62 -17.12 -1.60
CA ILE A 249 6.72 -15.96 -1.63
C ILE A 249 6.10 -15.76 -0.25
N ILE A 250 5.58 -16.82 0.39
CA ILE A 250 4.97 -16.74 1.72
C ILE A 250 6.01 -16.33 2.77
N LYS A 251 7.22 -16.90 2.74
CA LYS A 251 8.29 -16.58 3.70
C LYS A 251 8.66 -15.10 3.71
N ILE A 252 8.55 -14.42 2.56
CA ILE A 252 8.83 -13.00 2.44
C ILE A 252 7.56 -12.17 2.63
N GLY A 253 6.46 -12.58 2.03
CA GLY A 253 5.22 -11.80 1.98
C GLY A 253 4.38 -11.86 3.25
N ALA A 254 4.29 -13.01 3.91
CA ALA A 254 3.47 -13.14 5.11
C ALA A 254 3.92 -12.24 6.28
N PRO A 255 5.22 -12.13 6.61
CA PRO A 255 5.66 -11.18 7.62
C PRO A 255 5.34 -9.73 7.24
N ALA A 256 5.47 -9.35 5.95
CA ALA A 256 5.14 -8.00 5.48
C ALA A 256 3.63 -7.72 5.60
N GLY A 257 2.78 -8.69 5.26
CA GLY A 257 1.33 -8.57 5.39
C GLY A 257 0.89 -8.49 6.86
N LEU A 258 1.44 -9.35 7.71
CA LEU A 258 1.15 -9.34 9.15
C LEU A 258 1.57 -8.02 9.81
N GLN A 259 2.72 -7.45 9.42
CA GLN A 259 3.12 -6.10 9.85
C GLN A 259 2.03 -5.06 9.54
N GLY A 260 1.45 -5.09 8.32
CA GLY A 260 0.36 -4.18 7.92
C GLY A 260 -0.91 -4.36 8.78
N VAL A 261 -1.27 -5.61 9.10
CA VAL A 261 -2.40 -5.92 9.99
C VAL A 261 -2.19 -5.33 11.38
N VAL A 262 -1.04 -5.59 11.99
CA VAL A 262 -0.73 -5.09 13.36
C VAL A 262 -0.65 -3.57 13.39
N PHE A 263 -0.15 -2.95 12.30
CA PHE A 263 -0.14 -1.49 12.16
C PHE A 263 -1.56 -0.91 12.14
N SER A 264 -2.48 -1.56 11.44
CA SER A 264 -3.90 -1.16 11.41
C SER A 264 -4.54 -1.22 12.79
N VAL A 265 -4.29 -2.30 13.54
CA VAL A 265 -4.76 -2.43 14.94
C VAL A 265 -4.20 -1.32 15.83
N SER A 266 -2.91 -1.01 15.71
CA SER A 266 -2.28 0.07 16.47
C SER A 266 -2.90 1.43 16.19
N ASN A 267 -3.23 1.71 14.92
CA ASN A 267 -3.90 2.96 14.54
C ASN A 267 -5.31 3.06 15.14
N VAL A 268 -6.04 1.95 15.27
CA VAL A 268 -7.34 1.92 15.95
C VAL A 268 -7.20 2.28 17.43
N CYS A 269 -6.17 1.83 18.13
CA CYS A 269 -5.91 2.20 19.52
C CYS A 269 -5.69 3.72 19.68
N ILE A 270 -4.89 4.33 18.78
CA ILE A 270 -4.69 5.79 18.80
C ILE A 270 -5.98 6.53 18.46
N GLN A 271 -6.75 6.06 17.47
CA GLN A 271 -8.03 6.65 17.10
C GLN A 271 -9.03 6.63 18.28
N SER A 272 -9.05 5.56 19.05
CA SER A 272 -9.87 5.46 20.26
C SER A 272 -9.49 6.56 21.29
N ALA A 273 -8.19 6.85 21.45
CA ALA A 273 -7.74 7.94 22.31
C ALA A 273 -8.12 9.33 21.76
N ILE A 274 -8.04 9.53 20.43
CA ILE A 274 -8.49 10.76 19.76
C ILE A 274 -9.99 10.99 19.99
N ASN A 275 -10.80 9.93 19.93
CA ASN A 275 -12.24 10.01 20.14
C ASN A 275 -12.59 10.53 21.54
N GLY A 276 -11.74 10.30 22.55
CA GLY A 276 -11.89 10.83 23.90
C GLY A 276 -11.82 12.37 24.00
N PHE A 277 -11.26 13.06 23.00
CA PHE A 277 -11.21 14.53 22.94
C PHE A 277 -12.46 15.17 22.30
N GLY A 278 -13.42 14.35 21.83
CA GLY A 278 -14.68 14.80 21.28
C GLY A 278 -14.68 15.02 19.76
N THR A 279 -15.86 15.43 19.26
CA THR A 279 -16.13 15.47 17.80
C THR A 279 -15.25 16.44 17.03
N LYS A 280 -14.87 17.57 17.63
CA LYS A 280 -14.00 18.57 17.00
C LYS A 280 -12.57 18.06 16.82
N ALA A 281 -12.04 17.32 17.79
CA ALA A 281 -10.73 16.67 17.68
C ALA A 281 -10.74 15.56 16.62
N ILE A 282 -11.82 14.80 16.52
CA ILE A 282 -12.00 13.79 15.47
C ILE A 282 -12.02 14.45 14.08
N ALA A 283 -12.80 15.53 13.93
CA ALA A 283 -12.88 16.25 12.65
C ALA A 283 -11.54 16.84 12.22
N GLY A 284 -10.86 17.57 13.14
CA GLY A 284 -9.56 18.16 12.86
C GLY A 284 -8.48 17.12 12.59
N SER A 285 -8.44 16.04 13.39
CA SER A 285 -7.52 14.93 13.18
C SER A 285 -7.74 14.25 11.83
N SER A 286 -8.99 14.06 11.41
CA SER A 286 -9.32 13.46 10.11
C SER A 286 -8.92 14.37 8.94
N ALA A 287 -9.06 15.70 9.08
CA ALA A 287 -8.62 16.67 8.08
C ALA A 287 -7.08 16.57 7.85
N ALA A 288 -6.30 16.57 8.93
CA ALA A 288 -4.85 16.44 8.87
C ALA A 288 -4.41 15.09 8.30
N LEU A 289 -5.08 13.98 8.64
CA LEU A 289 -4.77 12.63 8.20
C LEU A 289 -4.78 12.47 6.67
N ASN A 290 -5.63 13.22 5.96
CA ASN A 290 -5.62 13.17 4.49
C ASN A 290 -4.29 13.63 3.91
N TYR A 291 -3.66 14.64 4.50
CA TYR A 291 -2.33 15.12 4.06
C TYR A 291 -1.21 14.16 4.45
N GLU A 292 -1.33 13.49 5.61
CA GLU A 292 -0.40 12.43 6.01
C GLU A 292 -0.42 11.26 5.00
N TYR A 293 -1.58 10.88 4.47
CA TYR A 293 -1.63 9.85 3.43
C TYR A 293 -0.86 10.24 2.17
N PHE A 294 -0.94 11.49 1.71
CA PHE A 294 -0.18 11.92 0.52
C PHE A 294 1.33 11.82 0.73
N THR A 295 1.82 12.26 1.87
CA THR A 295 3.24 12.20 2.22
C THR A 295 3.72 10.76 2.46
N TYR A 296 2.91 9.95 3.14
CA TYR A 296 3.20 8.54 3.37
C TYR A 296 3.28 7.72 2.06
N TYR A 297 2.42 7.99 1.08
CA TYR A 297 2.47 7.29 -0.21
C TYR A 297 3.76 7.56 -0.98
N VAL A 298 4.38 8.71 -0.81
CA VAL A 298 5.71 8.99 -1.36
C VAL A 298 6.76 8.07 -0.70
N ILE A 299 6.81 8.02 0.63
CA ILE A 299 7.71 7.10 1.34
C ILE A 299 7.47 5.64 0.92
N ASN A 300 6.21 5.23 0.83
CA ASN A 300 5.85 3.87 0.41
C ASN A 300 6.32 3.55 -1.02
N ALA A 301 6.25 4.51 -1.94
CA ALA A 301 6.77 4.36 -3.29
C ALA A 301 8.29 4.16 -3.31
N PHE A 302 9.04 4.90 -2.50
CA PHE A 302 10.48 4.71 -2.34
C PHE A 302 10.82 3.41 -1.61
N ASN A 303 10.01 2.96 -0.65
CA ASN A 303 10.12 1.64 -0.04
C ASN A 303 9.99 0.54 -1.10
N GLN A 304 8.90 0.53 -1.90
CA GLN A 304 8.69 -0.45 -2.96
C GLN A 304 9.79 -0.40 -4.03
N THR A 305 10.28 0.80 -4.36
CA THR A 305 11.45 0.99 -5.24
C THR A 305 12.68 0.32 -4.66
N THR A 306 12.94 0.52 -3.37
CA THR A 306 14.07 -0.09 -2.68
C THR A 306 13.96 -1.61 -2.68
N VAL A 307 12.78 -2.17 -2.40
CA VAL A 307 12.50 -3.62 -2.47
C VAL A 307 12.89 -4.16 -3.84
N THR A 308 12.41 -3.54 -4.92
CA THR A 308 12.58 -4.04 -6.28
C THR A 308 14.03 -3.92 -6.76
N PHE A 309 14.66 -2.74 -6.58
CA PHE A 309 16.06 -2.54 -6.97
C PHE A 309 17.02 -3.43 -6.16
N THR A 310 16.75 -3.58 -4.86
CA THR A 310 17.57 -4.45 -4.02
C THR A 310 17.40 -5.90 -4.41
N SER A 311 16.19 -6.39 -4.67
CA SER A 311 15.96 -7.80 -5.03
C SER A 311 16.70 -8.22 -6.29
N GLN A 312 16.65 -7.40 -7.35
CA GLN A 312 17.38 -7.69 -8.60
C GLN A 312 18.90 -7.60 -8.42
N ASN A 313 19.40 -6.52 -7.78
CA ASN A 313 20.83 -6.34 -7.60
C ASN A 313 21.43 -7.34 -6.63
N TYR A 314 20.68 -7.76 -5.61
CA TYR A 314 21.09 -8.83 -4.69
C TYR A 314 21.15 -10.17 -5.40
N GLY A 315 20.15 -10.50 -6.23
CA GLY A 315 20.16 -11.69 -7.08
C GLY A 315 21.37 -11.75 -8.03
N ALA A 316 21.76 -10.58 -8.56
CA ALA A 316 22.94 -10.41 -9.43
C ALA A 316 24.27 -10.30 -8.66
N LYS A 317 24.29 -10.47 -7.32
CA LYS A 317 25.45 -10.29 -6.43
C LYS A 317 26.10 -8.89 -6.50
N LYS A 318 25.37 -7.86 -6.94
CA LYS A 318 25.81 -6.46 -7.04
C LYS A 318 25.56 -5.69 -5.73
N LEU A 319 26.22 -6.08 -4.62
CA LEU A 319 25.95 -5.58 -3.28
C LEU A 319 26.19 -4.06 -3.15
N GLU A 320 27.26 -3.52 -3.78
CA GLU A 320 27.52 -2.08 -3.76
C GLU A 320 26.38 -1.28 -4.43
N ARG A 321 25.77 -1.88 -5.44
CA ARG A 321 24.64 -1.25 -6.11
C ARG A 321 23.37 -1.30 -5.23
N CYS A 322 23.18 -2.34 -4.42
CA CYS A 322 22.14 -2.38 -3.39
C CYS A 322 22.32 -1.25 -2.36
N LYS A 323 23.55 -1.05 -1.86
CA LYS A 323 23.89 0.03 -0.93
C LYS A 323 23.59 1.41 -1.53
N LYS A 324 23.97 1.62 -2.79
CA LYS A 324 23.75 2.88 -3.50
C LYS A 324 22.26 3.14 -3.74
N ALA A 325 21.51 2.12 -4.17
CA ALA A 325 20.06 2.21 -4.36
C ALA A 325 19.33 2.56 -3.04
N PHE A 326 19.69 1.88 -1.95
CA PHE A 326 19.17 2.18 -0.61
C PHE A 326 19.42 3.64 -0.21
N ARG A 327 20.67 4.13 -0.31
CA ARG A 327 21.01 5.51 0.07
C ARG A 327 20.22 6.54 -0.76
N LEU A 328 20.13 6.32 -2.07
CA LEU A 328 19.37 7.21 -2.95
C LEU A 328 17.89 7.21 -2.63
N CYS A 329 17.28 6.04 -2.42
CA CYS A 329 15.87 5.97 -2.03
C CYS A 329 15.62 6.63 -0.68
N LEU A 330 16.51 6.43 0.30
CA LEU A 330 16.40 7.05 1.63
C LEU A 330 16.46 8.58 1.53
N VAL A 331 17.52 9.11 0.91
CA VAL A 331 17.73 10.56 0.81
C VAL A 331 16.60 11.22 0.02
N TRP A 332 16.26 10.72 -1.17
CA TRP A 332 15.24 11.33 -2.01
C TRP A 332 13.82 11.09 -1.50
N GLY A 333 13.55 9.92 -0.92
CA GLY A 333 12.26 9.64 -0.28
C GLY A 333 12.01 10.59 0.88
N MET A 334 12.96 10.72 1.79
CA MET A 334 12.85 11.65 2.93
C MET A 334 12.83 13.11 2.48
N ALA A 335 13.65 13.51 1.50
CA ALA A 335 13.68 14.89 1.02
C ALA A 335 12.36 15.30 0.38
N ILE A 336 11.81 14.50 -0.54
CA ILE A 336 10.54 14.81 -1.21
C ILE A 336 9.39 14.84 -0.19
N THR A 337 9.32 13.85 0.69
CA THR A 337 8.32 13.83 1.77
C THR A 337 8.46 15.03 2.70
N GLY A 338 9.69 15.36 3.13
CA GLY A 338 9.95 16.51 3.99
C GLY A 338 9.56 17.84 3.35
N ILE A 339 9.85 18.03 2.05
CA ILE A 339 9.43 19.22 1.30
C ILE A 339 7.89 19.31 1.23
N MET A 340 7.21 18.22 0.90
CA MET A 340 5.76 18.18 0.86
C MET A 340 5.15 18.48 2.24
N SER A 341 5.65 17.82 3.29
CA SER A 341 5.20 18.05 4.67
C SER A 341 5.43 19.50 5.09
N LEU A 342 6.57 20.08 4.75
CA LEU A 342 6.87 21.48 5.04
C LEU A 342 5.88 22.44 4.35
N ILE A 343 5.56 22.20 3.08
CA ILE A 343 4.56 23.00 2.35
C ILE A 343 3.20 22.93 3.05
N PHE A 344 2.73 21.73 3.39
CA PHE A 344 1.47 21.57 4.09
C PHE A 344 1.44 22.26 5.47
N VAL A 345 2.55 22.21 6.21
CA VAL A 345 2.65 22.82 7.54
C VAL A 345 2.82 24.34 7.46
N LEU A 346 3.52 24.88 6.47
CA LEU A 346 3.62 26.33 6.27
C LEU A 346 2.26 26.96 5.97
N PHE A 347 1.39 26.27 5.26
CA PHE A 347 0.03 26.71 4.93
C PHE A 347 -1.05 25.93 5.69
N LYS A 348 -0.76 25.49 6.91
CA LYS A 348 -1.57 24.56 7.70
C LYS A 348 -3.02 25.01 7.91
N GLU A 349 -3.25 26.30 8.18
CA GLU A 349 -4.59 26.84 8.41
C GLU A 349 -5.42 26.79 7.12
N PHE A 350 -4.80 27.15 5.98
CA PHE A 350 -5.44 27.02 4.67
C PHE A 350 -5.80 25.57 4.38
N PHE A 351 -4.86 24.65 4.52
CA PHE A 351 -5.10 23.22 4.24
C PHE A 351 -6.11 22.59 5.21
N ALA A 352 -6.07 22.95 6.50
CA ALA A 352 -7.09 22.50 7.45
C ALA A 352 -8.47 23.06 7.10
N GLY A 353 -8.55 24.34 6.69
CA GLY A 353 -9.76 25.01 6.28
C GLY A 353 -10.44 24.44 5.03
N VAL A 354 -9.72 23.71 4.18
CA VAL A 354 -10.31 22.99 3.03
C VAL A 354 -11.33 21.95 3.48
N TYR A 355 -11.13 21.31 4.64
CA TYR A 355 -11.97 20.22 5.14
C TYR A 355 -12.99 20.64 6.18
N THR A 356 -12.75 21.72 6.92
CA THR A 356 -13.65 22.17 7.98
C THR A 356 -13.60 23.70 8.15
N ALA A 357 -14.75 24.30 8.42
CA ALA A 357 -14.86 25.71 8.76
C ALA A 357 -14.89 25.97 10.29
N ASP A 358 -14.94 24.92 11.12
CA ASP A 358 -14.94 25.05 12.59
C ASP A 358 -13.53 25.38 13.09
N SER A 359 -13.37 26.53 13.73
CA SER A 359 -12.07 27.03 14.22
C SER A 359 -11.41 26.06 15.21
N GLN A 360 -12.17 25.44 16.10
CA GLN A 360 -11.60 24.48 17.07
C GLN A 360 -11.15 23.17 16.39
N ALA A 361 -11.85 22.73 15.34
CA ALA A 361 -11.40 21.59 14.56
C ALA A 361 -10.12 21.93 13.77
N ILE A 362 -10.00 23.17 13.27
CA ILE A 362 -8.77 23.66 12.62
C ILE A 362 -7.59 23.64 13.62
N ASP A 363 -7.79 24.07 14.87
CA ASP A 363 -6.74 24.05 15.90
C ASP A 363 -6.22 22.61 16.13
N TYR A 364 -7.11 21.63 16.25
CA TYR A 364 -6.71 20.21 16.35
C TYR A 364 -5.99 19.69 15.11
N ALA A 365 -6.43 20.09 13.91
CA ALA A 365 -5.75 19.74 12.67
C ALA A 365 -4.33 20.32 12.63
N VAL A 366 -4.16 21.59 13.00
CA VAL A 366 -2.88 22.29 13.07
C VAL A 366 -1.92 21.59 14.05
N ILE A 367 -2.40 21.23 15.26
CA ILE A 367 -1.57 20.48 16.22
C ILE A 367 -1.11 19.18 15.58
N ARG A 368 -1.99 18.41 14.96
CA ARG A 368 -1.62 17.14 14.32
C ARG A 368 -0.64 17.34 13.16
N MET A 369 -0.86 18.33 12.30
CA MET A 369 0.04 18.64 11.19
C MET A 369 1.45 19.01 11.67
N VAL A 370 1.58 19.78 12.73
CA VAL A 370 2.88 20.19 13.28
C VAL A 370 3.60 19.02 13.96
N HIS A 371 2.91 18.20 14.74
CA HIS A 371 3.53 17.14 15.53
C HIS A 371 3.75 15.84 14.74
N VAL A 372 2.86 15.54 13.77
CA VAL A 372 2.87 14.30 13.02
C VAL A 372 3.37 14.53 11.59
N LEU A 373 2.64 15.31 10.79
CA LEU A 373 2.91 15.46 9.36
C LEU A 373 4.32 16.05 9.09
N LEU A 374 4.76 17.05 9.86
CA LEU A 374 6.09 17.66 9.71
C LEU A 374 7.22 16.62 9.88
N LEU A 375 7.04 15.69 10.79
CA LEU A 375 8.05 14.69 11.15
C LEU A 375 7.86 13.34 10.44
N GLU A 376 6.86 13.22 9.56
CA GLU A 376 6.53 11.98 8.86
C GLU A 376 7.66 11.49 7.95
N LEU A 377 8.55 12.37 7.51
CA LEU A 377 9.77 12.00 6.78
C LEU A 377 10.60 10.94 7.55
N LEU A 378 10.53 10.92 8.90
CA LEU A 378 11.23 9.93 9.74
C LEU A 378 10.76 8.50 9.48
N THR A 379 9.53 8.31 8.98
CA THR A 379 9.03 6.98 8.59
C THR A 379 9.91 6.33 7.52
N GLY A 380 10.55 7.14 6.67
CA GLY A 380 11.51 6.68 5.66
C GLY A 380 12.67 5.87 6.24
N THR A 381 13.07 6.16 7.48
CA THR A 381 14.20 5.47 8.13
C THR A 381 13.93 3.98 8.33
N TYR A 382 12.74 3.58 8.75
CA TYR A 382 12.38 2.18 8.96
C TYR A 382 11.72 1.54 7.74
N GLU A 383 10.90 2.29 6.98
CA GLU A 383 10.24 1.76 5.79
C GLU A 383 11.25 1.37 4.70
N ILE A 384 12.14 2.29 4.34
CA ILE A 384 13.11 2.08 3.27
C ILE A 384 14.18 1.07 3.70
N SER A 385 14.60 1.08 4.97
CA SER A 385 15.53 0.07 5.52
C SER A 385 14.88 -1.32 5.54
N GLY A 386 13.61 -1.38 5.94
CA GLY A 386 12.81 -2.61 5.88
C GLY A 386 12.66 -3.11 4.45
N GLY A 387 12.42 -2.21 3.49
CA GLY A 387 12.37 -2.53 2.07
C GLY A 387 13.67 -3.13 1.53
N ALA A 388 14.82 -2.56 1.91
CA ALA A 388 16.13 -3.10 1.55
C ALA A 388 16.33 -4.53 2.11
N MET A 389 15.98 -4.77 3.38
CA MET A 389 16.06 -6.10 3.98
C MET A 389 15.11 -7.10 3.31
N ARG A 390 13.86 -6.69 3.02
CA ARG A 390 12.89 -7.54 2.27
C ARG A 390 13.43 -7.89 0.89
N GLY A 391 14.02 -6.92 0.16
CA GLY A 391 14.65 -7.14 -1.14
C GLY A 391 15.80 -8.16 -1.10
N MET A 392 16.51 -8.27 0.02
CA MET A 392 17.53 -9.30 0.27
C MET A 392 16.95 -10.64 0.78
N GLY A 393 15.61 -10.73 0.97
CA GLY A 393 14.93 -11.92 1.49
C GLY A 393 14.75 -11.97 3.02
N TYR A 394 15.18 -10.95 3.76
CA TYR A 394 15.02 -10.86 5.22
C TYR A 394 13.76 -10.05 5.55
N SER A 395 12.59 -10.69 5.51
CA SER A 395 11.30 -9.99 5.74
C SER A 395 10.84 -10.04 7.20
N LEU A 396 11.18 -11.11 7.92
CA LEU A 396 10.74 -11.30 9.30
C LEU A 396 11.35 -10.25 10.26
N VAL A 397 12.65 -9.95 10.09
CA VAL A 397 13.37 -9.01 10.97
C VAL A 397 12.75 -7.62 10.95
N PRO A 398 12.59 -6.93 9.79
CA PRO A 398 11.98 -5.62 9.77
C PRO A 398 10.51 -5.66 10.23
N ALA A 399 9.76 -6.74 9.95
CA ALA A 399 8.39 -6.87 10.39
C ALA A 399 8.28 -6.90 11.93
N LEU A 400 9.06 -7.75 12.60
CA LEU A 400 9.08 -7.84 14.07
C LEU A 400 9.53 -6.54 14.72
N LEU A 401 10.62 -5.94 14.23
CA LEU A 401 11.13 -4.69 14.79
C LEU A 401 10.16 -3.52 14.61
N THR A 402 9.45 -3.46 13.48
CA THR A 402 8.42 -2.44 13.27
C THR A 402 7.19 -2.68 14.16
N VAL A 403 6.75 -3.92 14.31
CA VAL A 403 5.63 -4.26 15.21
C VAL A 403 5.98 -3.87 16.64
N VAL A 404 7.15 -4.21 17.13
CA VAL A 404 7.59 -3.84 18.50
C VAL A 404 7.78 -2.33 18.61
N GLY A 405 8.53 -1.72 17.69
CA GLY A 405 8.90 -0.31 17.72
C GLY A 405 7.71 0.63 17.50
N CYS A 406 6.86 0.39 16.51
CA CYS A 406 5.69 1.24 16.28
C CYS A 406 4.51 0.82 17.15
N CYS A 407 4.08 -0.44 17.09
CA CYS A 407 2.83 -0.83 17.73
C CYS A 407 2.99 -1.04 19.23
N GLY A 408 4.03 -1.76 19.67
CA GLY A 408 4.29 -2.00 21.08
C GLY A 408 4.50 -0.71 21.87
N PHE A 409 5.37 0.18 21.38
CA PHE A 409 5.62 1.46 22.04
C PHE A 409 4.43 2.43 21.96
N ARG A 410 3.59 2.39 20.92
CA ARG A 410 2.35 3.19 20.91
C ARG A 410 1.39 2.79 22.00
N VAL A 411 1.19 1.50 22.18
CA VAL A 411 0.34 0.98 23.27
C VAL A 411 0.96 1.35 24.62
N ALA A 412 2.24 1.13 24.83
CA ALA A 412 2.93 1.52 26.05
C ALA A 412 2.80 3.03 26.34
N TRP A 413 2.96 3.90 25.32
CA TRP A 413 2.79 5.34 25.45
C TRP A 413 1.40 5.73 25.94
N LEU A 414 0.34 5.11 25.41
CA LEU A 414 -1.04 5.39 25.82
C LEU A 414 -1.29 5.09 27.30
N TYR A 415 -0.71 3.98 27.80
CA TYR A 415 -0.91 3.55 29.19
C TYR A 415 0.09 4.16 30.18
N THR A 416 1.13 4.86 29.73
CA THR A 416 2.16 5.49 30.57
C THR A 416 2.17 7.01 30.41
N VAL A 417 2.85 7.51 29.38
CA VAL A 417 3.11 8.94 29.15
C VAL A 417 1.81 9.73 28.96
N PHE A 418 0.92 9.23 28.10
CA PHE A 418 -0.36 9.90 27.83
C PHE A 418 -1.28 9.90 29.07
N LYS A 419 -1.21 8.88 29.92
CA LYS A 419 -1.99 8.84 31.16
C LYS A 419 -1.54 9.89 32.18
N ILE A 420 -0.24 10.25 32.18
CA ILE A 420 0.31 11.29 33.05
C ILE A 420 -0.05 12.69 32.54
N CYS A 421 -0.01 12.89 31.21
CA CYS A 421 -0.28 14.19 30.57
C CYS A 421 -1.28 14.01 29.43
N PRO A 422 -2.61 13.98 29.73
CA PRO A 422 -3.64 13.65 28.74
C PRO A 422 -4.01 14.85 27.86
N THR A 423 -3.05 15.37 27.12
CA THR A 423 -3.26 16.45 26.15
C THR A 423 -3.22 15.92 24.73
N PHE A 424 -3.91 16.58 23.80
CA PHE A 424 -3.93 16.18 22.40
C PHE A 424 -2.51 16.24 21.76
N SER A 425 -1.73 17.26 22.10
CA SER A 425 -0.34 17.38 21.65
C SER A 425 0.53 16.20 22.16
N MET A 426 0.36 15.79 23.43
CA MET A 426 1.09 14.64 23.99
C MET A 426 0.67 13.32 23.31
N LEU A 427 -0.62 13.18 22.95
CA LEU A 427 -1.09 12.05 22.16
C LEU A 427 -0.44 12.04 20.78
N MET A 428 -0.34 13.18 20.09
CA MET A 428 0.28 13.27 18.77
C MET A 428 1.79 12.99 18.79
N ASN A 429 2.48 13.31 19.89
CA ASN A 429 3.92 13.03 20.04
C ASN A 429 4.26 11.54 20.05
N VAL A 430 3.29 10.64 20.23
CA VAL A 430 3.51 9.20 20.11
C VAL A 430 4.04 8.80 18.73
N TYR A 431 3.61 9.49 17.68
CA TYR A 431 4.02 9.18 16.31
C TYR A 431 5.53 9.40 16.10
N PRO A 432 6.07 10.63 16.24
CA PRO A 432 7.50 10.86 16.05
C PRO A 432 8.37 10.08 17.03
N ALA A 433 7.96 9.93 18.30
CA ALA A 433 8.70 9.13 19.27
C ALA A 433 8.87 7.68 18.81
N THR A 434 7.77 7.04 18.38
CA THR A 434 7.83 5.67 17.89
C THR A 434 8.56 5.54 16.56
N TRP A 435 8.52 6.54 15.68
CA TRP A 435 9.26 6.54 14.41
C TRP A 435 10.76 6.62 14.62
N VAL A 436 11.24 7.44 15.57
CA VAL A 436 12.67 7.51 15.93
C VAL A 436 13.17 6.17 16.48
N ILE A 437 12.43 5.59 17.44
CA ILE A 437 12.79 4.30 18.03
C ILE A 437 12.81 3.20 16.96
N THR A 438 11.73 3.09 16.18
CA THR A 438 11.64 2.07 15.13
C THR A 438 12.70 2.28 14.06
N GLY A 439 12.95 3.54 13.68
CA GLY A 439 13.99 3.93 12.73
C GLY A 439 15.37 3.46 13.19
N ALA A 440 15.71 3.71 14.44
CA ALA A 440 17.00 3.26 15.03
C ALA A 440 17.12 1.73 15.02
N LEU A 441 16.07 1.01 15.43
CA LEU A 441 16.07 -0.44 15.47
C LEU A 441 16.18 -1.09 14.09
N VAL A 442 15.35 -0.65 13.13
CA VAL A 442 15.30 -1.25 11.79
C VAL A 442 16.52 -0.84 10.96
N MET A 443 16.99 0.40 11.07
CA MET A 443 18.22 0.85 10.42
C MET A 443 19.44 0.13 10.99
N GLY A 444 19.52 -0.04 12.30
CA GLY A 444 20.58 -0.81 12.97
C GLY A 444 20.61 -2.26 12.48
N ALA A 445 19.45 -2.91 12.43
CA ALA A 445 19.34 -4.27 11.89
C ALA A 445 19.76 -4.35 10.41
N TYR A 446 19.36 -3.38 9.58
CA TYR A 446 19.81 -3.30 8.19
C TYR A 446 21.34 -3.20 8.08
N LEU A 447 21.97 -2.36 8.90
CA LEU A 447 23.43 -2.21 8.88
C LEU A 447 24.14 -3.51 9.27
N ILE A 448 23.64 -4.24 10.26
CA ILE A 448 24.18 -5.54 10.70
C ILE A 448 24.00 -6.60 9.60
N ILE A 449 22.79 -6.74 9.05
CA ILE A 449 22.51 -7.72 7.99
C ILE A 449 23.35 -7.42 6.75
N ARG A 450 23.47 -6.14 6.37
CA ARG A 450 24.28 -5.72 5.23
C ARG A 450 25.77 -6.11 5.38
N ARG A 451 26.34 -5.93 6.57
CA ARG A 451 27.73 -6.35 6.85
C ARG A 451 27.87 -7.85 6.68
N ARG A 452 27.03 -8.65 7.35
CA ARG A 452 27.05 -10.13 7.25
C ARG A 452 26.90 -10.65 5.82
N VAL A 453 26.15 -9.95 4.98
CA VAL A 453 25.95 -10.31 3.57
C VAL A 453 27.16 -9.90 2.71
N SER A 454 27.86 -8.82 3.08
CA SER A 454 29.08 -8.39 2.36
C SER A 454 30.29 -9.28 2.67
N ASP A 455 30.30 -9.94 3.84
CA ASP A 455 31.39 -10.80 4.31
C ASP A 455 31.26 -12.26 3.80
N LYS A 456 30.14 -12.60 3.14
CA LYS A 456 29.90 -13.87 2.45
C LYS A 456 30.11 -13.75 0.95
#